data_03da14ce4bab43558abbcfb4741647ac
#
_entry.id   03da14ce4bab43558abbcfb4741647ac
#
_cell.length_a   1.000
_cell.length_b   1.000
_cell.length_c   1.000
_cell.angle_alpha   90.00
_cell.angle_beta   90.00
_cell.angle_gamma   90.00
#
_symmetry.space_group_name_H-M   'P 1'
#
loop_
_entity.id
_entity.type
_entity.pdbx_description
1 polymer ?
#
loop_
_entity_poly.entity_id
_entity_poly.type
_entity_poly.pdbx_seq_one_letter_code
_entity_poly.pdbx_strand_id
1 'polypeptide(L)'
;MFRMSNRKVLLMILDGWGIGDGQKGDVIAQVHPAYISEMTRKYPHAQLRTDGENVGLPDGQMGNSEVGHLNVGAGRVVYQDLVKINRACRDDSILKNPEIVKAFEYAKSNGVSVHLMGLVSDGGVHSSLDHLLKLTDIADKYGIERTYVHCFMDGRDTDPYSGKGFIERLEKHMREQSTGVVASIVGRYYAMDRDKRWERVKVAYDLLVEGKGCLLYTSPSPRDRTRS
;
A
#
# COMPACT_ATOMS: atom_id res chain seq x y z
N MET A 1 14.90 -28.81 -36.45
CA MET A 1 15.33 -27.45 -36.76
C MET A 1 14.11 -26.70 -37.29
N PHE A 2 13.43 -25.92 -36.40
CA PHE A 2 12.24 -25.17 -36.82
C PHE A 2 12.71 -24.01 -37.71
N ARG A 3 12.30 -24.04 -38.96
CA ARG A 3 12.51 -22.96 -39.93
C ARG A 3 11.73 -21.75 -39.43
N MET A 4 12.40 -20.74 -38.87
CA MET A 4 11.76 -19.46 -38.53
C MET A 4 11.21 -18.90 -39.83
N SER A 5 9.89 -18.88 -39.96
CA SER A 5 9.25 -18.24 -41.10
C SER A 5 9.53 -16.75 -41.02
N ASN A 6 9.98 -16.14 -42.10
CA ASN A 6 10.28 -14.72 -42.21
C ASN A 6 8.97 -13.87 -42.22
N ARG A 7 8.06 -14.15 -41.28
CA ARG A 7 6.77 -13.48 -41.16
C ARG A 7 6.97 -12.17 -40.41
N LYS A 8 6.64 -11.10 -41.06
CA LYS A 8 6.62 -9.77 -40.47
C LYS A 8 5.37 -9.64 -39.60
N VAL A 9 5.51 -9.04 -38.43
CA VAL A 9 4.40 -8.76 -37.49
C VAL A 9 4.33 -7.25 -37.28
N LEU A 10 3.14 -6.71 -37.39
CA LEU A 10 2.82 -5.33 -37.02
C LEU A 10 1.97 -5.35 -35.72
N LEU A 11 2.49 -4.78 -34.67
CA LEU A 11 1.70 -4.45 -33.48
C LEU A 11 1.23 -3.00 -33.60
N MET A 12 -0.09 -2.80 -33.67
CA MET A 12 -0.69 -1.47 -33.68
C MET A 12 -1.44 -1.24 -32.37
N ILE A 13 -1.03 -0.25 -31.60
CA ILE A 13 -1.66 0.12 -30.33
C ILE A 13 -2.51 1.37 -30.59
N LEU A 14 -3.82 1.23 -30.39
CA LEU A 14 -4.78 2.33 -30.44
C LEU A 14 -5.04 2.78 -29.00
N ASP A 15 -4.15 3.62 -28.48
CA ASP A 15 -4.20 4.08 -27.09
C ASP A 15 -5.49 4.88 -26.83
N GLY A 16 -6.16 4.59 -25.70
CA GLY A 16 -7.47 5.16 -25.39
C GLY A 16 -8.65 4.51 -26.12
N TRP A 17 -8.41 3.55 -27.02
CA TRP A 17 -9.50 2.80 -27.66
C TRP A 17 -10.04 1.73 -26.71
N GLY A 18 -11.32 1.83 -26.36
CA GLY A 18 -11.97 0.88 -25.43
C GLY A 18 -13.38 0.55 -25.85
N ILE A 19 -13.98 -0.36 -25.11
CA ILE A 19 -15.41 -0.69 -25.20
C ILE A 19 -16.11 0.10 -24.08
N GLY A 20 -16.87 1.09 -24.46
CA GLY A 20 -17.62 1.94 -23.54
C GLY A 20 -19.05 1.44 -23.30
N ASP A 21 -19.87 2.31 -22.75
CA ASP A 21 -21.26 2.03 -22.37
C ASP A 21 -22.29 2.34 -23.46
N GLY A 22 -21.86 2.80 -24.65
CA GLY A 22 -22.71 3.21 -25.75
C GLY A 22 -23.45 4.55 -25.54
N GLN A 23 -23.19 5.27 -24.43
CA GLN A 23 -23.84 6.53 -24.12
C GLN A 23 -23.15 7.72 -24.84
N LYS A 24 -23.67 8.93 -24.62
CA LYS A 24 -23.20 10.16 -25.30
C LYS A 24 -21.69 10.41 -25.20
N GLY A 25 -21.02 9.91 -24.16
CA GLY A 25 -19.57 10.02 -23.99
C GLY A 25 -18.76 8.98 -24.78
N ASP A 26 -19.41 7.92 -25.27
CA ASP A 26 -18.77 6.85 -26.03
C ASP A 26 -18.77 7.19 -27.53
N VAL A 27 -17.84 8.04 -27.93
CA VAL A 27 -17.72 8.51 -29.31
C VAL A 27 -17.41 7.34 -30.28
N ILE A 28 -16.67 6.34 -29.85
CA ILE A 28 -16.34 5.18 -30.67
C ILE A 28 -17.61 4.40 -31.02
N ALA A 29 -18.47 4.13 -30.05
CA ALA A 29 -19.73 3.46 -30.29
C ALA A 29 -20.67 4.27 -31.19
N GLN A 30 -20.69 5.60 -31.06
CA GLN A 30 -21.54 6.48 -31.87
C GLN A 30 -21.09 6.59 -33.33
N VAL A 31 -19.77 6.67 -33.57
CA VAL A 31 -19.20 6.78 -34.93
C VAL A 31 -19.27 5.45 -35.68
N HIS A 32 -19.38 4.34 -35.00
CA HIS A 32 -19.42 2.98 -35.57
C HIS A 32 -18.31 2.76 -36.62
N PRO A 33 -17.03 2.75 -36.23
CA PRO A 33 -15.92 2.66 -37.18
C PRO A 33 -15.96 1.33 -37.95
N ALA A 34 -16.41 1.41 -39.21
CA ALA A 34 -16.78 0.25 -40.01
C ALA A 34 -15.64 -0.77 -40.14
N TYR A 35 -14.42 -0.29 -40.38
CA TYR A 35 -13.27 -1.18 -40.59
C TYR A 35 -12.93 -1.99 -39.34
N ILE A 36 -12.85 -1.36 -38.16
CA ILE A 36 -12.55 -2.06 -36.89
C ILE A 36 -13.68 -3.03 -36.54
N SER A 37 -14.93 -2.62 -36.73
CA SER A 37 -16.08 -3.48 -36.51
C SER A 37 -16.08 -4.71 -37.41
N GLU A 38 -15.69 -4.55 -38.69
CA GLU A 38 -15.52 -5.68 -39.60
C GLU A 38 -14.37 -6.61 -39.19
N MET A 39 -13.23 -6.06 -38.80
CA MET A 39 -12.07 -6.82 -38.32
C MET A 39 -12.41 -7.65 -37.08
N THR A 40 -13.11 -7.06 -36.11
CA THR A 40 -13.57 -7.75 -34.90
C THR A 40 -14.54 -8.88 -35.22
N ARG A 41 -15.41 -8.73 -36.22
CA ARG A 41 -16.32 -9.80 -36.67
C ARG A 41 -15.63 -10.92 -37.42
N LYS A 42 -14.59 -10.59 -38.22
CA LYS A 42 -13.96 -11.51 -39.17
C LYS A 42 -12.79 -12.30 -38.60
N TYR A 43 -12.06 -11.73 -37.64
CA TYR A 43 -10.83 -12.30 -37.10
C TYR A 43 -10.96 -12.62 -35.60
N PRO A 44 -10.13 -13.53 -35.07
CA PRO A 44 -10.10 -13.81 -33.64
C PRO A 44 -9.79 -12.51 -32.86
N HIS A 45 -10.55 -12.29 -31.79
CA HIS A 45 -10.40 -11.13 -30.92
C HIS A 45 -10.60 -11.54 -29.47
N ALA A 46 -10.09 -10.71 -28.56
CA ALA A 46 -10.26 -10.87 -27.11
C ALA A 46 -10.42 -9.50 -26.47
N GLN A 47 -10.99 -9.50 -25.29
CA GLN A 47 -11.10 -8.30 -24.45
C GLN A 47 -10.10 -8.39 -23.32
N LEU A 48 -9.46 -7.27 -23.01
CA LEU A 48 -8.54 -7.12 -21.90
C LEU A 48 -9.16 -6.17 -20.86
N ARG A 49 -9.01 -6.50 -19.60
CA ARG A 49 -9.27 -5.54 -18.53
C ARG A 49 -8.10 -4.58 -18.41
N THR A 50 -8.41 -3.31 -18.18
CA THR A 50 -7.41 -2.23 -18.16
C THR A 50 -7.37 -1.49 -16.83
N ASP A 51 -7.86 -2.11 -15.77
CA ASP A 51 -8.04 -1.54 -14.43
C ASP A 51 -7.45 -2.44 -13.34
N GLY A 52 -7.16 -1.87 -12.22
CA GLY A 52 -6.79 -2.56 -11.00
C GLY A 52 -5.64 -3.55 -11.16
N GLU A 53 -5.67 -4.66 -10.44
CA GLU A 53 -4.62 -5.68 -10.46
C GLU A 53 -4.45 -6.35 -11.83
N ASN A 54 -5.43 -6.22 -12.75
CA ASN A 54 -5.28 -6.72 -14.11
C ASN A 54 -4.16 -6.04 -14.90
N VAL A 55 -3.82 -4.81 -14.51
CA VAL A 55 -2.71 -4.02 -15.09
C VAL A 55 -1.62 -3.68 -14.08
N GLY A 56 -1.67 -4.25 -12.89
CA GLY A 56 -0.64 -4.08 -11.86
C GLY A 56 -0.86 -2.87 -10.94
N LEU A 57 -2.04 -2.28 -10.98
CA LEU A 57 -2.47 -1.19 -10.09
C LEU A 57 -3.30 -1.73 -8.91
N PRO A 58 -3.46 -0.97 -7.82
CA PRO A 58 -4.43 -1.31 -6.79
C PRO A 58 -5.86 -1.45 -7.33
N ASP A 59 -6.66 -2.32 -6.73
CA ASP A 59 -8.06 -2.49 -7.10
C ASP A 59 -8.83 -1.16 -7.00
N GLY A 60 -9.74 -0.94 -7.94
CA GLY A 60 -10.51 0.29 -8.06
C GLY A 60 -9.78 1.45 -8.75
N GLN A 61 -8.50 1.31 -9.08
CA GLN A 61 -7.79 2.29 -9.90
C GLN A 61 -7.98 2.03 -11.38
N MET A 62 -8.36 3.08 -12.11
CA MET A 62 -8.40 3.05 -13.57
C MET A 62 -6.98 2.96 -14.13
N GLY A 63 -6.78 2.14 -15.15
CA GLY A 63 -5.52 2.05 -15.86
C GLY A 63 -5.15 3.34 -16.58
N ASN A 64 -3.90 3.40 -16.99
CA ASN A 64 -3.37 4.51 -17.77
C ASN A 64 -2.40 4.00 -18.85
N SER A 65 -2.01 4.88 -19.74
CA SER A 65 -1.12 4.55 -20.87
C SER A 65 0.23 4.01 -20.39
N GLU A 66 0.79 4.55 -19.32
CA GLU A 66 2.11 4.14 -18.80
C GLU A 66 2.10 2.66 -18.39
N VAL A 67 1.18 2.26 -17.52
CA VAL A 67 1.12 0.86 -17.08
C VAL A 67 0.70 -0.08 -18.21
N GLY A 68 -0.16 0.35 -19.11
CA GLY A 68 -0.59 -0.43 -20.27
C GLY A 68 0.58 -0.75 -21.20
N HIS A 69 1.35 0.26 -21.61
CA HIS A 69 2.54 0.08 -22.43
C HIS A 69 3.64 -0.72 -21.74
N LEU A 70 3.82 -0.51 -20.44
CA LEU A 70 4.77 -1.30 -19.64
C LEU A 70 4.42 -2.79 -19.67
N ASN A 71 3.15 -3.14 -19.50
CA ASN A 71 2.67 -4.52 -19.53
C ASN A 71 2.83 -5.14 -20.93
N VAL A 72 2.50 -4.41 -21.98
CA VAL A 72 2.69 -4.85 -23.37
C VAL A 72 4.17 -5.10 -23.65
N GLY A 73 5.06 -4.17 -23.25
CA GLY A 73 6.50 -4.30 -23.46
C GLY A 73 7.11 -5.45 -22.66
N ALA A 74 6.63 -5.68 -21.43
CA ALA A 74 7.10 -6.76 -20.58
C ALA A 74 6.51 -8.14 -20.94
N GLY A 75 5.43 -8.19 -21.73
CA GLY A 75 4.70 -9.43 -22.05
C GLY A 75 4.04 -10.08 -20.84
N ARG A 76 3.83 -9.34 -19.76
CA ARG A 76 3.20 -9.78 -18.52
C ARG A 76 2.69 -8.60 -17.71
N VAL A 77 1.83 -8.86 -16.73
CA VAL A 77 1.44 -7.82 -15.76
C VAL A 77 2.65 -7.45 -14.89
N VAL A 78 2.97 -6.16 -14.86
CA VAL A 78 4.00 -5.58 -13.99
C VAL A 78 3.33 -4.91 -12.81
N TYR A 79 3.31 -5.58 -11.68
CA TYR A 79 2.71 -5.04 -10.47
C TYR A 79 3.52 -3.89 -9.89
N GLN A 80 2.83 -2.80 -9.53
CA GLN A 80 3.42 -1.73 -8.73
C GLN A 80 3.79 -2.23 -7.33
N ASP A 81 4.70 -1.54 -6.65
CA ASP A 81 5.24 -2.02 -5.37
C ASP A 81 4.16 -2.14 -4.29
N LEU A 82 3.21 -1.21 -4.23
CA LEU A 82 2.07 -1.32 -3.32
C LEU A 82 1.29 -2.63 -3.55
N VAL A 83 1.01 -2.96 -4.82
CA VAL A 83 0.28 -4.18 -5.17
C VAL A 83 1.10 -5.44 -4.84
N LYS A 84 2.41 -5.41 -5.09
CA LYS A 84 3.30 -6.53 -4.71
C LYS A 84 3.25 -6.80 -3.22
N ILE A 85 3.33 -5.74 -2.40
CA ILE A 85 3.29 -5.86 -0.94
C ILE A 85 1.90 -6.30 -0.48
N ASN A 86 0.82 -5.73 -1.03
CA ASN A 86 -0.55 -6.15 -0.74
C ASN A 86 -0.74 -7.65 -1.00
N ARG A 87 -0.26 -8.14 -2.14
CA ARG A 87 -0.31 -9.57 -2.48
C ARG A 87 0.51 -10.41 -1.51
N ALA A 88 1.73 -9.99 -1.22
CA ALA A 88 2.60 -10.68 -0.29
C ALA A 88 2.02 -10.75 1.14
N CYS A 89 1.26 -9.73 1.55
CA CYS A 89 0.52 -9.75 2.82
C CYS A 89 -0.68 -10.70 2.78
N ARG A 90 -1.39 -10.78 1.63
CA ARG A 90 -2.57 -11.66 1.47
C ARG A 90 -2.21 -13.14 1.40
N ASP A 91 -1.14 -13.49 0.69
CA ASP A 91 -0.72 -14.88 0.47
C ASP A 91 0.35 -15.35 1.46
N ASP A 92 0.65 -14.56 2.47
CA ASP A 92 1.67 -14.80 3.48
C ASP A 92 3.11 -14.95 2.92
N SER A 93 3.36 -14.63 1.67
CA SER A 93 4.71 -14.70 1.09
C SER A 93 5.67 -13.65 1.69
N ILE A 94 5.15 -12.59 2.29
CA ILE A 94 5.93 -11.60 3.04
C ILE A 94 6.71 -12.26 4.20
N LEU A 95 6.19 -13.34 4.78
CA LEU A 95 6.86 -14.15 5.80
C LEU A 95 8.13 -14.84 5.30
N LYS A 96 8.32 -14.92 3.99
CA LYS A 96 9.49 -15.51 3.35
C LYS A 96 10.51 -14.45 2.91
N ASN A 97 10.22 -13.16 3.13
CA ASN A 97 11.15 -12.09 2.81
C ASN A 97 12.40 -12.21 3.73
N PRO A 98 13.59 -12.40 3.17
CA PRO A 98 14.78 -12.71 3.95
C PRO A 98 15.17 -11.61 4.94
N GLU A 99 14.92 -10.35 4.61
CA GLU A 99 15.26 -9.23 5.51
C GLU A 99 14.28 -9.12 6.67
N ILE A 100 13.01 -9.38 6.43
CA ILE A 100 11.99 -9.45 7.50
C ILE A 100 12.29 -10.62 8.43
N VAL A 101 12.49 -11.82 7.86
CA VAL A 101 12.84 -13.03 8.62
C VAL A 101 14.08 -12.77 9.50
N LYS A 102 15.15 -12.27 8.91
CA LYS A 102 16.41 -11.96 9.62
C LYS A 102 16.22 -11.00 10.79
N ALA A 103 15.40 -9.95 10.61
CA ALA A 103 15.12 -8.97 11.66
C ALA A 103 14.37 -9.60 12.85
N PHE A 104 13.32 -10.37 12.56
CA PHE A 104 12.54 -11.01 13.61
C PHE A 104 13.29 -12.17 14.29
N GLU A 105 14.06 -12.96 13.54
CA GLU A 105 14.92 -14.01 14.12
C GLU A 105 16.01 -13.42 15.00
N TYR A 106 16.62 -12.30 14.59
CA TYR A 106 17.57 -11.58 15.41
C TYR A 106 16.95 -11.12 16.72
N ALA A 107 15.77 -10.50 16.66
CA ALA A 107 15.08 -10.01 17.84
C ALA A 107 14.74 -11.16 18.82
N LYS A 108 14.22 -12.27 18.29
CA LYS A 108 13.89 -13.47 19.07
C LYS A 108 15.13 -14.07 19.71
N SER A 109 16.17 -14.30 18.93
CA SER A 109 17.40 -14.98 19.41
C SER A 109 18.15 -14.18 20.47
N ASN A 110 18.06 -12.84 20.43
CA ASN A 110 18.76 -11.96 21.36
C ASN A 110 17.83 -11.44 22.48
N GLY A 111 16.54 -11.79 22.49
CA GLY A 111 15.58 -11.31 23.48
C GLY A 111 15.41 -9.79 23.49
N VAL A 112 15.56 -9.15 22.31
CA VAL A 112 15.45 -7.70 22.16
C VAL A 112 14.10 -7.29 21.56
N SER A 113 13.76 -6.02 21.70
CA SER A 113 12.50 -5.46 21.21
C SER A 113 12.51 -5.25 19.70
N VAL A 114 11.33 -5.33 19.09
CA VAL A 114 11.09 -4.89 17.72
C VAL A 114 10.40 -3.53 17.73
N HIS A 115 10.92 -2.60 16.96
CA HIS A 115 10.35 -1.27 16.77
C HIS A 115 9.87 -1.11 15.33
N LEU A 116 8.56 -0.92 15.14
CA LEU A 116 7.95 -0.61 13.87
C LEU A 116 7.67 0.88 13.82
N MET A 117 8.10 1.57 12.76
CA MET A 117 7.84 3.00 12.63
C MET A 117 7.41 3.35 11.21
N GLY A 118 6.50 4.29 11.10
CA GLY A 118 6.04 4.77 9.80
C GLY A 118 4.69 5.47 9.87
N LEU A 119 4.21 5.85 8.70
CA LEU A 119 2.93 6.53 8.54
C LEU A 119 1.78 5.54 8.78
N VAL A 120 0.86 5.90 9.68
CA VAL A 120 -0.28 5.06 10.07
C VAL A 120 -1.55 5.64 9.44
N SER A 121 -1.85 5.17 8.23
CA SER A 121 -3.06 5.55 7.48
C SER A 121 -3.38 4.51 6.40
N ASP A 122 -4.53 4.63 5.77
CA ASP A 122 -4.98 3.81 4.64
C ASP A 122 -4.84 4.53 3.28
N GLY A 123 -4.18 5.67 3.25
CA GLY A 123 -4.03 6.48 2.04
C GLY A 123 -3.27 5.80 0.89
N GLY A 124 -2.46 4.79 1.17
CA GLY A 124 -1.79 3.97 0.15
C GLY A 124 -0.70 4.69 -0.66
N VAL A 125 -0.36 5.94 -0.31
CA VAL A 125 0.66 6.71 -1.03
C VAL A 125 2.07 6.41 -0.51
N HIS A 126 2.26 6.45 0.79
CA HIS A 126 3.55 6.20 1.44
C HIS A 126 3.53 4.95 2.33
N SER A 127 2.37 4.53 2.76
CA SER A 127 2.18 3.34 3.61
C SER A 127 0.76 2.81 3.48
N SER A 128 0.53 1.64 4.07
CA SER A 128 -0.79 1.07 4.26
C SER A 128 -0.88 0.51 5.68
N LEU A 129 -1.96 0.84 6.39
CA LEU A 129 -2.23 0.30 7.72
C LEU A 129 -2.25 -1.23 7.71
N ASP A 130 -2.80 -1.85 6.66
CA ASP A 130 -2.86 -3.31 6.55
C ASP A 130 -1.47 -3.96 6.52
N HIS A 131 -0.46 -3.28 5.94
CA HIS A 131 0.92 -3.76 6.00
C HIS A 131 1.48 -3.71 7.42
N LEU A 132 1.17 -2.66 8.18
CA LEU A 132 1.58 -2.55 9.58
C LEU A 132 0.92 -3.63 10.43
N LEU A 133 -0.39 -3.84 10.29
CA LEU A 133 -1.11 -4.92 10.98
C LEU A 133 -0.48 -6.28 10.66
N LYS A 134 -0.11 -6.53 9.41
CA LYS A 134 0.59 -7.75 9.01
C LYS A 134 1.96 -7.90 9.69
N LEU A 135 2.71 -6.82 9.86
CA LEU A 135 3.99 -6.86 10.58
C LEU A 135 3.80 -7.17 12.06
N THR A 136 2.72 -6.69 12.69
CA THR A 136 2.39 -7.08 14.08
C THR A 136 1.99 -8.55 14.18
N ASP A 137 1.25 -9.09 13.20
CA ASP A 137 0.97 -10.54 13.13
C ASP A 137 2.25 -11.38 13.01
N ILE A 138 3.24 -10.88 12.28
CA ILE A 138 4.54 -11.54 12.15
C ILE A 138 5.26 -11.53 13.50
N ALA A 139 5.25 -10.41 14.22
CA ALA A 139 5.84 -10.31 15.54
C ALA A 139 5.23 -11.34 16.51
N ASP A 140 3.91 -11.49 16.50
CA ASP A 140 3.19 -12.49 17.28
C ASP A 140 3.60 -13.92 16.89
N LYS A 141 3.60 -14.25 15.61
CA LYS A 141 4.03 -15.56 15.08
C LYS A 141 5.46 -15.94 15.50
N TYR A 142 6.36 -14.95 15.58
CA TYR A 142 7.73 -15.16 16.06
C TYR A 142 7.83 -15.23 17.58
N GLY A 143 6.76 -14.91 18.31
CA GLY A 143 6.75 -14.84 19.77
C GLY A 143 7.63 -13.71 20.33
N ILE A 144 7.58 -12.54 19.67
CA ILE A 144 8.31 -11.36 20.14
C ILE A 144 7.56 -10.74 21.31
N GLU A 145 8.15 -10.81 22.50
CA GLU A 145 7.50 -10.32 23.73
C GLU A 145 7.29 -8.79 23.75
N ARG A 146 8.20 -8.04 23.09
CA ARG A 146 8.19 -6.58 23.12
C ARG A 146 8.22 -6.01 21.71
N THR A 147 7.04 -5.63 21.22
CA THR A 147 6.86 -4.94 19.94
C THR A 147 6.32 -3.53 20.19
N TYR A 148 7.02 -2.53 19.69
CA TYR A 148 6.68 -1.12 19.85
C TYR A 148 6.37 -0.49 18.49
N VAL A 149 5.24 0.22 18.41
CA VAL A 149 4.84 0.92 17.20
C VAL A 149 4.95 2.43 17.40
N HIS A 150 5.74 3.07 16.55
CA HIS A 150 5.92 4.53 16.51
C HIS A 150 5.10 5.08 15.34
N CYS A 151 3.96 5.68 15.67
CA CYS A 151 2.95 6.08 14.70
C CYS A 151 3.21 7.49 14.17
N PHE A 152 3.42 7.62 12.87
CA PHE A 152 3.40 8.92 12.20
C PHE A 152 2.00 9.17 11.66
N MET A 153 1.37 10.27 12.07
CA MET A 153 -0.01 10.56 11.69
C MET A 153 -0.07 11.30 10.37
N ASP A 154 -1.03 10.92 9.52
CA ASP A 154 -1.23 11.47 8.19
C ASP A 154 -1.95 12.83 8.25
N GLY A 155 -3.09 12.96 7.63
CA GLY A 155 -3.85 14.20 7.50
C GLY A 155 -3.51 15.01 6.25
N ARG A 156 -2.74 14.41 5.32
CA ARG A 156 -2.45 14.97 4.00
C ARG A 156 -3.00 14.07 2.88
N ASP A 157 -2.71 12.78 2.95
CA ASP A 157 -3.16 11.80 1.97
C ASP A 157 -4.50 11.15 2.42
N THR A 158 -4.91 11.44 3.66
CA THR A 158 -6.19 11.07 4.27
C THR A 158 -6.80 12.28 4.99
N ASP A 159 -8.07 12.16 5.40
CA ASP A 159 -8.76 13.20 6.17
C ASP A 159 -7.97 13.55 7.44
N PRO A 160 -7.76 14.85 7.75
CA PRO A 160 -7.00 15.29 8.91
C PRO A 160 -7.53 14.78 10.26
N TYR A 161 -8.81 14.46 10.34
CA TYR A 161 -9.45 13.99 11.57
C TYR A 161 -9.53 12.44 11.66
N SER A 162 -9.10 11.72 10.64
CA SER A 162 -9.17 10.25 10.60
C SER A 162 -8.14 9.54 11.50
N GLY A 163 -7.10 10.24 11.95
CA GLY A 163 -5.97 9.67 12.66
C GLY A 163 -6.34 8.86 13.91
N LYS A 164 -7.32 9.33 14.69
CA LYS A 164 -7.83 8.60 15.86
C LYS A 164 -8.33 7.21 15.49
N GLY A 165 -9.13 7.10 14.41
CA GLY A 165 -9.67 5.82 13.96
C GLY A 165 -8.59 4.83 13.52
N PHE A 166 -7.50 5.29 12.93
CA PHE A 166 -6.37 4.44 12.56
C PHE A 166 -5.65 3.89 13.79
N ILE A 167 -5.42 4.74 14.82
CA ILE A 167 -4.82 4.29 16.08
C ILE A 167 -5.73 3.28 16.79
N GLU A 168 -7.03 3.56 16.90
CA GLU A 168 -7.99 2.65 17.51
C GLU A 168 -8.04 1.29 16.81
N ARG A 169 -7.98 1.27 15.46
CA ARG A 169 -7.91 0.04 14.67
C ARG A 169 -6.62 -0.73 14.94
N LEU A 170 -5.47 -0.04 14.97
CA LEU A 170 -4.18 -0.65 15.28
C LEU A 170 -4.15 -1.24 16.71
N GLU A 171 -4.55 -0.46 17.70
CA GLU A 171 -4.59 -0.91 19.09
C GLU A 171 -5.55 -2.09 19.31
N LYS A 172 -6.72 -2.05 18.66
CA LYS A 172 -7.67 -3.17 18.71
C LYS A 172 -7.02 -4.43 18.16
N HIS A 173 -6.38 -4.37 17.00
CA HIS A 173 -5.70 -5.50 16.37
C HIS A 173 -4.59 -6.06 17.26
N MET A 174 -3.72 -5.20 17.79
CA MET A 174 -2.63 -5.62 18.69
C MET A 174 -3.15 -6.24 20.00
N ARG A 175 -4.28 -5.75 20.54
CA ARG A 175 -4.93 -6.38 21.71
C ARG A 175 -5.49 -7.76 21.39
N GLU A 176 -6.11 -7.94 20.22
CA GLU A 176 -6.66 -9.24 19.77
C GLU A 176 -5.55 -10.27 19.57
N GLN A 177 -4.37 -9.84 19.11
CA GLN A 177 -3.19 -10.69 18.96
C GLN A 177 -2.35 -10.81 20.25
N SER A 178 -2.68 -10.08 21.30
CA SER A 178 -1.88 -10.00 22.54
C SER A 178 -0.43 -9.58 22.31
N THR A 179 -0.18 -8.76 21.29
CA THR A 179 1.17 -8.34 20.88
C THR A 179 1.23 -6.85 20.60
N GLY A 180 2.34 -6.22 21.00
CA GLY A 180 2.66 -4.85 20.66
C GLY A 180 1.91 -3.78 21.44
N VAL A 181 2.49 -2.59 21.44
CA VAL A 181 1.90 -1.37 22.01
C VAL A 181 2.25 -0.16 21.16
N VAL A 182 1.37 0.85 21.13
CA VAL A 182 1.72 2.16 20.56
C VAL A 182 2.68 2.84 21.51
N ALA A 183 3.92 3.05 21.07
CA ALA A 183 4.97 3.63 21.89
C ALA A 183 5.08 5.16 21.74
N SER A 184 4.81 5.68 20.55
CA SER A 184 4.80 7.12 20.30
C SER A 184 3.88 7.50 19.14
N ILE A 185 3.38 8.73 19.19
CA ILE A 185 2.55 9.33 18.15
C ILE A 185 3.12 10.69 17.79
N VAL A 186 3.35 10.93 16.51
CA VAL A 186 3.84 12.23 16.00
C VAL A 186 3.24 12.50 14.62
N GLY A 187 2.90 13.75 14.33
CA GLY A 187 2.40 14.12 13.01
C GLY A 187 3.48 14.07 11.94
N ARG A 188 3.10 13.68 10.70
CA ARG A 188 4.00 13.69 9.54
C ARG A 188 4.62 15.05 9.24
N TYR A 189 3.98 16.12 9.67
CA TYR A 189 4.51 17.48 9.58
C TYR A 189 5.89 17.61 10.22
N TYR A 190 6.13 16.86 11.30
CA TYR A 190 7.41 16.80 12.00
C TYR A 190 8.26 15.62 11.52
N ALA A 191 7.70 14.41 11.49
CA ALA A 191 8.45 13.18 11.22
C ALA A 191 8.83 12.99 9.75
N MET A 192 8.10 13.64 8.82
CA MET A 192 8.30 13.48 7.38
C MET A 192 8.55 14.82 6.68
N ASP A 193 9.18 15.77 7.38
CA ASP A 193 9.57 17.03 6.76
C ASP A 193 10.61 16.78 5.65
N ARG A 194 10.37 17.40 4.49
CA ARG A 194 11.27 17.34 3.32
C ARG A 194 11.69 18.73 2.84
N ASP A 195 11.36 19.77 3.63
CA ASP A 195 11.65 21.16 3.32
C ASP A 195 12.90 21.67 4.03
N LYS A 196 13.68 20.74 4.65
CA LYS A 196 14.88 21.03 5.44
C LYS A 196 14.61 21.92 6.65
N ARG A 197 13.41 21.78 7.24
CA ARG A 197 13.02 22.46 8.47
C ARG A 197 13.50 21.65 9.68
N TRP A 198 14.76 21.84 10.02
CA TRP A 198 15.42 21.04 11.06
C TRP A 198 14.76 21.17 12.43
N GLU A 199 14.15 22.33 12.73
CA GLU A 199 13.35 22.55 13.92
C GLU A 199 12.14 21.59 14.01
N ARG A 200 11.54 21.22 12.89
CA ARG A 200 10.46 20.23 12.83
C ARG A 200 10.99 18.81 13.00
N VAL A 201 12.02 18.48 12.23
CA VAL A 201 12.66 17.16 12.30
C VAL A 201 13.13 16.87 13.72
N LYS A 202 13.67 17.89 14.41
CA LYS A 202 14.14 17.76 15.78
C LYS A 202 13.05 17.32 16.76
N VAL A 203 11.81 17.77 16.60
CA VAL A 203 10.69 17.34 17.46
C VAL A 203 10.47 15.84 17.37
N ALA A 204 10.42 15.31 16.16
CA ALA A 204 10.27 13.86 15.96
C ALA A 204 11.52 13.08 16.40
N TYR A 205 12.70 13.62 16.17
CA TYR A 205 13.96 13.01 16.62
C TYR A 205 14.03 12.91 18.15
N ASP A 206 13.75 14.01 18.85
CA ASP A 206 13.78 14.06 20.31
C ASP A 206 12.74 13.10 20.93
N LEU A 207 11.57 12.97 20.29
CA LEU A 207 10.57 11.98 20.70
C LEU A 207 11.08 10.54 20.56
N LEU A 208 11.65 10.20 19.41
CA LEU A 208 12.05 8.83 19.09
C LEU A 208 13.34 8.40 19.80
N VAL A 209 14.30 9.33 19.95
CA VAL A 209 15.65 9.01 20.48
C VAL A 209 15.76 9.33 21.97
N GLU A 210 15.16 10.41 22.41
CA GLU A 210 15.30 10.90 23.79
C GLU A 210 14.03 10.68 24.63
N GLY A 211 12.94 10.18 24.02
CA GLY A 211 11.65 9.99 24.71
C GLY A 211 10.98 11.30 25.15
N LYS A 212 11.37 12.43 24.55
CA LYS A 212 10.80 13.73 24.87
C LYS A 212 9.42 13.90 24.25
N GLY A 213 8.37 13.92 25.08
CA GLY A 213 6.99 14.08 24.63
C GLY A 213 6.03 14.26 25.77
N CYS A 214 4.75 14.42 25.46
CA CYS A 214 3.69 14.40 26.43
C CYS A 214 3.25 12.96 26.65
N LEU A 215 3.12 12.51 27.91
CA LEU A 215 2.61 11.19 28.22
C LEU A 215 1.11 11.14 27.92
N LEU A 216 0.73 10.22 27.03
CA LEU A 216 -0.67 9.89 26.77
C LEU A 216 -1.04 8.65 27.57
N TYR A 217 -1.97 8.80 28.49
CA TYR A 217 -2.54 7.67 29.21
C TYR A 217 -3.63 7.03 28.36
N THR A 218 -3.34 5.90 27.75
CA THR A 218 -4.26 5.17 26.88
C THR A 218 -5.31 4.34 27.64
N SER A 219 -5.16 4.21 28.95
CA SER A 219 -6.16 3.57 29.80
C SER A 219 -7.03 4.63 30.46
N PRO A 220 -8.36 4.61 30.27
CA PRO A 220 -9.24 5.53 30.98
C PRO A 220 -9.16 5.21 32.47
N SER A 221 -8.42 6.03 33.22
CA SER A 221 -8.50 6.04 34.66
C SER A 221 -9.93 6.41 35.09
N PRO A 222 -10.50 5.81 36.11
CA PRO A 222 -11.78 6.24 36.66
C PRO A 222 -11.85 7.75 37.02
N ARG A 223 -10.68 8.41 37.15
CA ARG A 223 -10.56 9.85 37.41
C ARG A 223 -10.73 10.71 36.15
N ASP A 224 -10.55 10.15 34.95
CA ASP A 224 -10.66 10.91 33.68
C ASP A 224 -12.12 11.07 33.21
N ARG A 225 -13.06 10.33 33.83
CA ARG A 225 -14.52 10.45 33.58
C ARG A 225 -15.17 11.68 34.19
N THR A 226 -14.45 12.46 35.01
CA THR A 226 -15.00 13.61 35.76
C THR A 226 -14.53 14.95 35.27
N ARG A 227 -13.86 15.05 34.10
CA ARG A 227 -13.47 16.31 33.47
C ARG A 227 -13.99 16.34 32.03
N SER A 228 -15.27 16.54 31.88
CA SER A 228 -15.94 17.09 30.71
C SER A 228 -16.30 18.54 30.96
#